data_5abda0c596bdf0349da0fd1b6897fa84
#
_entry.id   5abda0c596bdf0349da0fd1b6897fa84
#
_cell.length_a   1.000
_cell.length_b   1.000
_cell.length_c   1.000
_cell.angle_alpha   90.00
_cell.angle_beta   90.00
_cell.angle_gamma   90.00
#
_symmetry.space_group_name_H-M   'P 1'
#
loop_
_entity.id
_entity.type
_entity.pdbx_description
1 polymer ?
#
loop_
_entity_poly.entity_id
_entity_poly.type
_entity_poly.pdbx_seq_one_letter_code
_entity_poly.pdbx_strand_id
1 'polypeptide(L)'
;MNLHPEISAAEFLKAIVAIRSISGEEKILANVLESFLKEQGFIPQRVGNNIWFTLGSNSGPTLLLNSHIDTVPPNASWVSDPFKPEWKESRLTGLGANDAKGAVTAIIFAALRLKKEGFEAGRVLVALSCEEETGGQGLGTILSQLGPLDAAIVGEPTGLRVVSSQRGLLILKCTARGVSGHVANAQMLGTENAITKASRDILKLEHLYLPSHPVLGAMKAHVTQIQGGLKRNQIPDHCEFYVDIRTNPGSDHTALTQLIQSHLESEVMVHSDRYSPKWTDPQHPIVGATLKAAKKEAPTSSATTSDWAFLKNIPAVKVGPGDTFRSHRPDEYLLLSELEEGIRFYRDSTIHFFQQAP
;
A
#
# COMPACT_ATOMS: atom_id res chain seq x y z
N MET A 1 -14.10 24.04 1.36
CA MET A 1 -12.86 24.74 1.01
C MET A 1 -12.70 24.58 -0.49
N ASN A 2 -12.69 25.66 -1.26
CA ASN A 2 -12.41 25.59 -2.70
C ASN A 2 -10.93 25.98 -2.90
N LEU A 3 -10.18 25.18 -3.65
CA LEU A 3 -8.80 25.47 -4.00
C LEU A 3 -8.79 26.36 -5.25
N HIS A 4 -7.98 27.42 -5.22
CA HIS A 4 -7.89 28.30 -6.39
C HIS A 4 -7.35 27.55 -7.62
N PRO A 5 -7.94 27.72 -8.83
CA PRO A 5 -7.49 26.98 -10.02
C PRO A 5 -6.00 27.18 -10.39
N GLU A 6 -5.42 28.33 -10.07
CA GLU A 6 -4.02 28.67 -10.33
C GLU A 6 -3.09 28.38 -9.12
N ILE A 7 -3.55 27.60 -8.14
CA ILE A 7 -2.76 27.25 -6.95
C ILE A 7 -1.46 26.53 -7.35
N SER A 8 -0.35 26.86 -6.69
CA SER A 8 0.90 26.12 -6.90
C SER A 8 0.83 24.71 -6.30
N ALA A 9 1.64 23.79 -6.81
CA ALA A 9 1.72 22.43 -6.27
C ALA A 9 2.07 22.40 -4.77
N ALA A 10 2.94 23.31 -4.32
CA ALA A 10 3.33 23.44 -2.93
C ALA A 10 2.15 23.85 -2.03
N GLU A 11 1.40 24.87 -2.44
CA GLU A 11 0.22 25.32 -1.68
C GLU A 11 -0.93 24.34 -1.79
N PHE A 12 -1.08 23.64 -2.91
CA PHE A 12 -2.05 22.55 -3.06
C PHE A 12 -1.75 21.41 -2.08
N LEU A 13 -0.49 20.93 -2.02
CA LEU A 13 -0.08 19.90 -1.06
C LEU A 13 -0.36 20.35 0.37
N LYS A 14 0.03 21.57 0.73
CA LYS A 14 -0.24 22.13 2.06
C LYS A 14 -1.73 22.13 2.37
N ALA A 15 -2.58 22.52 1.42
CA ALA A 15 -4.03 22.58 1.61
C ALA A 15 -4.65 21.19 1.83
N ILE A 16 -4.24 20.18 1.04
CA ILE A 16 -4.79 18.82 1.19
C ILE A 16 -4.23 18.07 2.41
N VAL A 17 -3.02 18.37 2.85
CA VAL A 17 -2.45 17.84 4.11
C VAL A 17 -3.20 18.39 5.31
N ALA A 18 -3.65 19.65 5.28
CA ALA A 18 -4.47 20.25 6.33
C ALA A 18 -5.86 19.60 6.48
N ILE A 19 -6.31 18.86 5.48
CA ILE A 19 -7.59 18.15 5.54
C ILE A 19 -7.37 16.77 6.16
N ARG A 20 -8.01 16.52 7.31
CA ARG A 20 -8.04 15.20 7.94
C ARG A 20 -8.70 14.18 7.01
N SER A 21 -7.99 13.09 6.73
CA SER A 21 -8.45 12.00 5.86
C SER A 21 -7.89 10.65 6.34
N ILE A 22 -8.07 10.34 7.61
CA ILE A 22 -7.77 9.00 8.13
C ILE A 22 -8.65 8.00 7.39
N SER A 23 -8.12 6.77 7.15
CA SER A 23 -8.86 5.72 6.43
C SER A 23 -10.30 5.59 6.92
N GLY A 24 -11.26 5.70 6.00
CA GLY A 24 -12.69 5.79 6.28
C GLY A 24 -13.24 7.21 6.53
N GLU A 25 -12.37 8.23 6.69
CA GLU A 25 -12.78 9.64 6.94
C GLU A 25 -12.45 10.57 5.75
N GLU A 26 -12.16 10.04 4.56
CA GLU A 26 -11.62 10.80 3.41
C GLU A 26 -12.66 11.69 2.70
N LYS A 27 -13.93 11.62 3.05
CA LYS A 27 -15.05 12.28 2.34
C LYS A 27 -14.81 13.77 2.06
N ILE A 28 -14.27 14.51 3.03
CA ILE A 28 -14.02 15.96 2.88
C ILE A 28 -12.92 16.18 1.84
N LEU A 29 -11.81 15.44 1.93
CA LEU A 29 -10.71 15.53 0.98
C LEU A 29 -11.16 15.12 -0.42
N ALA A 30 -11.91 14.02 -0.54
CA ALA A 30 -12.46 13.57 -1.82
C ALA A 30 -13.36 14.65 -2.47
N ASN A 31 -14.20 15.34 -1.70
CA ASN A 31 -15.01 16.45 -2.23
C ASN A 31 -14.16 17.61 -2.75
N VAL A 32 -13.10 17.98 -2.03
CA VAL A 32 -12.20 19.07 -2.42
C VAL A 32 -11.42 18.69 -3.69
N LEU A 33 -10.91 17.46 -3.78
CA LEU A 33 -10.20 16.96 -4.96
C LEU A 33 -11.12 16.90 -6.18
N GLU A 34 -12.34 16.38 -6.03
CA GLU A 34 -13.32 16.31 -7.11
C GLU A 34 -13.68 17.72 -7.65
N SER A 35 -13.92 18.68 -6.74
CA SER A 35 -14.20 20.07 -7.13
C SER A 35 -13.01 20.70 -7.87
N PHE A 36 -11.79 20.54 -7.35
CA PHE A 36 -10.59 21.06 -7.98
C PHE A 36 -10.39 20.47 -9.38
N LEU A 37 -10.54 19.16 -9.54
CA LEU A 37 -10.39 18.50 -10.85
C LEU A 37 -11.43 19.01 -11.86
N LYS A 38 -12.68 19.24 -11.44
CA LYS A 38 -13.73 19.85 -12.29
C LYS A 38 -13.35 21.26 -12.72
N GLU A 39 -12.84 22.09 -11.81
CA GLU A 39 -12.36 23.45 -12.11
C GLU A 39 -11.17 23.45 -13.07
N GLN A 40 -10.33 22.40 -13.03
CA GLN A 40 -9.24 22.18 -13.99
C GLN A 40 -9.73 21.62 -15.35
N GLY A 41 -11.05 21.45 -15.53
CA GLY A 41 -11.65 20.96 -16.77
C GLY A 41 -11.43 19.47 -17.02
N PHE A 42 -11.28 18.67 -15.98
CA PHE A 42 -11.42 17.21 -16.04
C PHE A 42 -12.88 16.79 -15.76
N ILE A 43 -13.22 15.56 -16.09
CA ILE A 43 -14.53 14.95 -15.81
C ILE A 43 -14.29 13.80 -14.84
N PRO A 44 -14.14 14.08 -13.52
CA PRO A 44 -13.90 13.03 -12.56
C PRO A 44 -15.12 12.15 -12.38
N GLN A 45 -14.87 10.85 -12.25
CA GLN A 45 -15.82 9.83 -11.81
C GLN A 45 -15.56 9.56 -10.33
N ARG A 46 -16.57 9.05 -9.61
CA ARG A 46 -16.44 8.78 -8.18
C ARG A 46 -17.28 7.59 -7.73
N VAL A 47 -16.69 6.74 -6.86
CA VAL A 47 -17.40 5.70 -6.09
C VAL A 47 -16.91 5.76 -4.64
N GLY A 48 -17.82 6.09 -3.72
CA GLY A 48 -17.46 6.36 -2.33
C GLY A 48 -16.50 7.55 -2.24
N ASN A 49 -15.30 7.32 -1.71
CA ASN A 49 -14.23 8.31 -1.65
C ASN A 49 -13.14 8.09 -2.71
N ASN A 50 -13.24 7.05 -3.54
CA ASN A 50 -12.37 6.86 -4.70
C ASN A 50 -12.76 7.82 -5.83
N ILE A 51 -11.78 8.48 -6.44
CA ILE A 51 -11.96 9.42 -7.56
C ILE A 51 -11.04 9.00 -8.69
N TRP A 52 -11.53 9.04 -9.93
CA TRP A 52 -10.66 8.87 -11.09
C TRP A 52 -11.09 9.76 -12.26
N PHE A 53 -10.15 10.08 -13.11
CA PHE A 53 -10.36 10.85 -14.33
C PHE A 53 -9.37 10.41 -15.41
N THR A 54 -9.64 10.83 -16.64
CA THR A 54 -8.79 10.49 -17.80
C THR A 54 -8.34 11.75 -18.53
N LEU A 55 -7.20 11.62 -19.24
CA LEU A 55 -6.71 12.60 -20.21
C LEU A 55 -6.05 11.86 -21.37
N GLY A 56 -5.83 12.60 -22.48
CA GLY A 56 -5.26 12.06 -23.71
C GLY A 56 -6.29 11.40 -24.60
N SER A 57 -5.82 10.60 -25.56
CA SER A 57 -6.66 9.91 -26.56
C SER A 57 -7.41 8.73 -25.93
N ASN A 58 -8.59 8.41 -26.48
CA ASN A 58 -9.32 7.17 -26.16
C ASN A 58 -8.83 5.96 -26.98
N SER A 59 -7.88 6.15 -27.87
CA SER A 59 -7.24 5.11 -28.69
C SER A 59 -5.83 4.82 -28.17
N GLY A 60 -5.38 3.57 -28.35
CA GLY A 60 -4.05 3.14 -27.90
C GLY A 60 -4.04 2.59 -26.48
N PRO A 61 -2.83 2.36 -25.92
CA PRO A 61 -2.68 1.78 -24.58
C PRO A 61 -3.17 2.72 -23.49
N THR A 62 -3.50 2.15 -22.34
CA THR A 62 -3.95 2.87 -21.14
C THR A 62 -2.93 2.71 -20.01
N LEU A 63 -2.40 3.84 -19.53
CA LEU A 63 -1.53 3.90 -18.35
C LEU A 63 -2.32 4.39 -17.13
N LEU A 64 -2.36 3.59 -16.07
CA LEU A 64 -2.89 3.99 -14.77
C LEU A 64 -1.81 4.71 -13.95
N LEU A 65 -2.12 5.90 -13.44
CA LEU A 65 -1.40 6.56 -12.34
C LEU A 65 -2.29 6.50 -11.11
N ASN A 66 -1.88 5.80 -10.08
CA ASN A 66 -2.65 5.62 -8.85
C ASN A 66 -1.86 6.11 -7.63
N SER A 67 -2.53 6.67 -6.65
CA SER A 67 -2.05 6.86 -5.27
C SER A 67 -3.22 7.02 -4.33
N HIS A 68 -3.00 6.88 -3.01
CA HIS A 68 -4.07 6.94 -2.02
C HIS A 68 -4.18 8.32 -1.36
N ILE A 69 -5.41 8.64 -0.89
CA ILE A 69 -5.73 9.93 -0.27
C ILE A 69 -5.91 9.82 1.25
N ASP A 70 -5.98 8.60 1.77
CA ASP A 70 -6.08 8.36 3.20
C ASP A 70 -4.72 8.39 3.89
N THR A 71 -4.77 8.37 5.22
CA THR A 71 -3.61 8.30 6.10
C THR A 71 -3.92 7.37 7.27
N VAL A 72 -2.87 6.84 7.91
CA VAL A 72 -2.99 6.27 9.25
C VAL A 72 -3.39 7.34 10.28
N PRO A 73 -3.94 6.98 11.46
CA PRO A 73 -4.12 7.93 12.55
C PRO A 73 -2.75 8.41 13.08
N PRO A 74 -2.63 9.70 13.50
CA PRO A 74 -1.40 10.18 14.12
C PRO A 74 -1.15 9.46 15.45
N ASN A 75 0.09 9.09 15.71
CA ASN A 75 0.48 8.51 17.01
C ASN A 75 0.77 9.61 18.06
N ALA A 76 0.84 9.20 19.32
CA ALA A 76 1.04 10.13 20.45
C ALA A 76 2.43 10.83 20.49
N SER A 77 3.36 10.44 19.62
CA SER A 77 4.72 11.01 19.58
C SER A 77 4.85 12.21 18.65
N TRP A 78 3.77 12.65 17.98
CA TRP A 78 3.77 13.86 17.17
C TRP A 78 4.08 15.10 18.04
N VAL A 79 5.03 15.90 17.59
CA VAL A 79 5.42 17.16 18.26
C VAL A 79 4.66 18.35 17.65
N SER A 80 4.56 18.38 16.31
CA SER A 80 3.73 19.36 15.59
C SER A 80 2.28 18.90 15.50
N ASP A 81 1.35 19.83 15.21
CA ASP A 81 -0.04 19.46 14.89
C ASP A 81 -0.06 18.79 13.50
N PRO A 82 -0.43 17.49 13.41
CA PRO A 82 -0.38 16.74 12.15
C PRO A 82 -1.29 17.30 11.04
N PHE A 83 -2.29 18.12 11.40
CA PHE A 83 -3.24 18.73 10.48
C PHE A 83 -3.07 20.25 10.30
N LYS A 84 -1.96 20.80 10.80
CA LYS A 84 -1.54 22.20 10.55
C LYS A 84 -0.20 22.23 9.82
N PRO A 85 -0.17 21.82 8.55
CA PRO A 85 1.07 21.75 7.79
C PRO A 85 1.67 23.13 7.58
N GLU A 86 2.99 23.20 7.71
CA GLU A 86 3.73 24.44 7.56
C GLU A 86 5.00 24.22 6.76
N TRP A 87 5.22 25.09 5.75
CA TRP A 87 6.49 25.12 5.03
C TRP A 87 7.55 25.81 5.86
N LYS A 88 8.62 25.07 6.20
CA LYS A 88 9.83 25.62 6.84
C LYS A 88 11.04 25.19 6.03
N GLU A 89 11.82 26.10 5.50
CA GLU A 89 13.03 25.82 4.73
C GLU A 89 12.84 24.76 3.64
N SER A 90 11.82 24.88 2.82
CA SER A 90 11.47 23.92 1.75
C SER A 90 11.00 22.55 2.25
N ARG A 91 10.67 22.39 3.52
CA ARG A 91 10.11 21.19 4.12
C ARG A 91 8.66 21.43 4.57
N LEU A 92 7.72 20.62 4.09
CA LEU A 92 6.35 20.59 4.58
C LEU A 92 6.20 19.45 5.59
N THR A 93 5.93 19.79 6.84
CA THR A 93 5.62 18.79 7.88
C THR A 93 4.11 18.69 8.05
N GLY A 94 3.57 17.47 8.09
CA GLY A 94 2.16 17.19 8.28
C GLY A 94 1.82 15.75 7.89
N LEU A 95 0.76 15.20 8.48
CA LEU A 95 0.36 13.80 8.28
C LEU A 95 -0.10 13.57 6.83
N GLY A 96 0.49 12.57 6.18
CA GLY A 96 0.27 12.27 4.77
C GLY A 96 1.07 13.15 3.80
N ALA A 97 1.91 14.10 4.29
CA ALA A 97 2.76 14.89 3.40
C ALA A 97 3.69 14.00 2.56
N ASN A 98 4.22 12.95 3.18
CA ASN A 98 5.05 11.93 2.54
C ASN A 98 4.20 10.75 2.04
N ASP A 99 3.24 10.25 2.84
CA ASP A 99 2.49 8.99 2.61
C ASP A 99 0.98 9.25 2.61
N ALA A 100 0.29 9.43 1.42
CA ALA A 100 0.92 9.60 0.10
C ALA A 100 0.37 10.85 -0.63
N LYS A 101 -0.08 11.92 0.12
CA LYS A 101 -0.62 13.15 -0.49
C LYS A 101 0.43 13.89 -1.34
N GLY A 102 1.73 13.69 -1.05
CA GLY A 102 2.82 14.14 -1.91
C GLY A 102 2.77 13.50 -3.30
N ALA A 103 2.57 12.18 -3.38
CA ALA A 103 2.41 11.46 -4.64
C ALA A 103 1.10 11.84 -5.34
N VAL A 104 -0.02 11.96 -4.60
CA VAL A 104 -1.31 12.47 -5.12
C VAL A 104 -1.13 13.83 -5.80
N THR A 105 -0.48 14.77 -5.10
CA THR A 105 -0.18 16.10 -5.66
C THR A 105 0.68 16.01 -6.90
N ALA A 106 1.74 15.22 -6.85
CA ALA A 106 2.66 15.07 -7.98
C ALA A 106 1.97 14.49 -9.23
N ILE A 107 1.10 13.49 -9.05
CA ILE A 107 0.31 12.87 -10.13
C ILE A 107 -0.68 13.88 -10.73
N ILE A 108 -1.44 14.61 -9.91
CA ILE A 108 -2.41 15.62 -10.38
C ILE A 108 -1.69 16.70 -11.18
N PHE A 109 -0.57 17.24 -10.67
CA PHE A 109 0.16 18.31 -11.36
C PHE A 109 0.92 17.81 -12.60
N ALA A 110 1.33 16.55 -12.65
CA ALA A 110 1.83 15.91 -13.86
C ALA A 110 0.72 15.80 -14.92
N ALA A 111 -0.49 15.38 -14.53
CA ALA A 111 -1.65 15.31 -15.42
C ALA A 111 -2.04 16.71 -15.97
N LEU A 112 -1.99 17.76 -15.14
CA LEU A 112 -2.22 19.14 -15.57
C LEU A 112 -1.18 19.60 -16.60
N ARG A 113 0.09 19.26 -16.41
CA ARG A 113 1.17 19.56 -17.37
C ARG A 113 0.94 18.85 -18.71
N LEU A 114 0.67 17.55 -18.67
CA LEU A 114 0.36 16.74 -19.86
C LEU A 114 -0.84 17.31 -20.64
N LYS A 115 -1.92 17.69 -19.92
CA LYS A 115 -3.08 18.35 -20.53
C LYS A 115 -2.72 19.66 -21.21
N LYS A 116 -1.94 20.53 -20.53
CA LYS A 116 -1.48 21.81 -21.08
C LYS A 116 -0.56 21.64 -22.31
N GLU A 117 0.20 20.55 -22.35
CA GLU A 117 1.09 20.19 -23.45
C GLU A 117 0.34 19.51 -24.63
N GLY A 118 -0.97 19.29 -24.50
CA GLY A 118 -1.78 18.64 -25.54
C GLY A 118 -1.44 17.16 -25.74
N PHE A 119 -1.21 16.42 -24.65
CA PHE A 119 -0.89 14.99 -24.71
C PHE A 119 -2.03 14.17 -25.32
N GLU A 120 -1.74 13.44 -26.42
CA GLU A 120 -2.71 12.61 -27.17
C GLU A 120 -2.13 11.23 -27.59
N ALA A 121 -0.95 10.83 -27.04
CA ALA A 121 -0.28 9.59 -27.46
C ALA A 121 -0.98 8.31 -26.96
N GLY A 122 -2.00 8.43 -26.13
CA GLY A 122 -2.79 7.34 -25.58
C GLY A 122 -3.61 7.80 -24.38
N ARG A 123 -4.20 6.87 -23.63
CA ARG A 123 -5.07 7.16 -22.51
C ARG A 123 -4.29 7.12 -21.18
N VAL A 124 -4.26 8.22 -20.45
CA VAL A 124 -3.81 8.26 -19.07
C VAL A 124 -5.03 8.26 -18.15
N LEU A 125 -5.10 7.31 -17.25
CA LEU A 125 -6.11 7.22 -16.21
C LEU A 125 -5.46 7.53 -14.87
N VAL A 126 -5.95 8.55 -14.17
CA VAL A 126 -5.53 8.87 -12.80
C VAL A 126 -6.58 8.35 -11.84
N ALA A 127 -6.19 7.52 -10.86
CA ALA A 127 -7.05 7.03 -9.81
C ALA A 127 -6.51 7.41 -8.43
N LEU A 128 -7.32 8.10 -7.65
CA LEU A 128 -7.05 8.52 -6.28
C LEU A 128 -7.89 7.64 -5.37
N SER A 129 -7.26 6.67 -4.70
CA SER A 129 -7.90 5.63 -3.89
C SER A 129 -8.06 6.04 -2.43
N CYS A 130 -9.08 5.52 -1.77
CA CYS A 130 -9.29 5.63 -0.32
C CYS A 130 -8.96 4.31 0.38
N GLU A 131 -8.84 4.34 1.72
CA GLU A 131 -8.70 3.17 2.60
C GLU A 131 -7.55 2.22 2.22
N GLU A 132 -6.47 2.71 1.61
CA GLU A 132 -5.28 1.90 1.30
C GLU A 132 -4.66 1.36 2.57
N GLU A 133 -4.50 2.19 3.58
CA GLU A 133 -3.84 1.91 4.87
C GLU A 133 -4.57 0.85 5.72
N THR A 134 -5.82 0.58 5.41
CA THR A 134 -6.64 -0.45 6.06
C THR A 134 -7.02 -1.60 5.13
N GLY A 135 -6.70 -1.48 3.82
CA GLY A 135 -7.05 -2.46 2.79
C GLY A 135 -8.57 -2.63 2.61
N GLY A 136 -9.32 -1.56 2.83
CA GLY A 136 -10.78 -1.54 2.77
C GLY A 136 -11.34 -1.30 1.37
N GLN A 137 -11.93 -0.13 1.13
CA GLN A 137 -12.71 0.23 -0.06
C GLN A 137 -11.89 1.00 -1.12
N GLY A 138 -10.62 0.65 -1.27
CA GLY A 138 -9.68 1.33 -2.14
C GLY A 138 -9.78 0.98 -3.62
N LEU A 139 -8.63 1.01 -4.30
CA LEU A 139 -8.49 0.75 -5.72
C LEU A 139 -9.21 -0.54 -6.18
N GLY A 140 -9.15 -1.61 -5.36
CA GLY A 140 -9.76 -2.88 -5.68
C GLY A 140 -11.25 -2.82 -6.01
N THR A 141 -12.00 -1.91 -5.38
CA THR A 141 -13.46 -1.78 -5.55
C THR A 141 -13.86 -1.08 -6.85
N ILE A 142 -12.98 -0.26 -7.42
CA ILE A 142 -13.25 0.50 -8.63
C ILE A 142 -12.62 -0.09 -9.90
N LEU A 143 -11.75 -1.11 -9.78
CA LEU A 143 -11.00 -1.67 -10.92
C LEU A 143 -11.88 -2.06 -12.10
N SER A 144 -13.05 -2.65 -11.84
CA SER A 144 -13.98 -3.05 -12.91
C SER A 144 -14.57 -1.88 -13.71
N GLN A 145 -14.50 -0.66 -13.13
CA GLN A 145 -15.01 0.57 -13.74
C GLN A 145 -13.94 1.36 -14.51
N LEU A 146 -12.66 1.06 -14.27
CA LEU A 146 -11.55 1.75 -14.93
C LEU A 146 -11.36 1.32 -16.39
N GLY A 147 -11.91 0.17 -16.77
CA GLY A 147 -11.73 -0.44 -18.09
C GLY A 147 -10.36 -1.13 -18.22
N PRO A 148 -9.96 -1.51 -19.45
CA PRO A 148 -8.68 -2.15 -19.70
C PRO A 148 -7.50 -1.23 -19.33
N LEU A 149 -6.48 -1.84 -18.72
CA LEU A 149 -5.24 -1.17 -18.31
C LEU A 149 -4.05 -1.98 -18.86
N ASP A 150 -3.11 -1.32 -19.54
CA ASP A 150 -1.92 -1.95 -20.10
C ASP A 150 -0.73 -1.91 -19.16
N ALA A 151 -0.64 -0.85 -18.34
CA ALA A 151 0.35 -0.73 -17.29
C ALA A 151 -0.11 0.21 -16.19
N ALA A 152 0.61 0.21 -15.04
CA ALA A 152 0.33 1.12 -13.95
C ALA A 152 1.59 1.64 -13.25
N ILE A 153 1.47 2.84 -12.68
CA ILE A 153 2.42 3.41 -11.71
C ILE A 153 1.65 3.65 -10.42
N VAL A 154 2.04 2.99 -9.34
CA VAL A 154 1.47 3.17 -8.00
C VAL A 154 2.36 4.13 -7.23
N GLY A 155 1.81 5.28 -6.88
CA GLY A 155 2.49 6.40 -6.23
C GLY A 155 2.63 6.19 -4.74
N GLU A 156 3.85 5.87 -4.32
CA GLU A 156 4.26 5.61 -2.94
C GLU A 156 5.60 6.27 -2.63
N PRO A 157 5.93 6.60 -1.37
CA PRO A 157 7.17 7.29 -1.02
C PRO A 157 8.39 6.36 -1.14
N THR A 158 9.00 6.31 -2.31
CA THR A 158 10.15 5.43 -2.59
C THR A 158 11.47 6.18 -2.82
N GLY A 159 11.49 7.51 -2.74
CA GLY A 159 12.63 8.34 -3.15
C GLY A 159 12.90 8.21 -4.65
N LEU A 160 11.85 8.08 -5.45
CA LEU A 160 11.89 7.82 -6.89
C LEU A 160 12.72 6.57 -7.24
N ARG A 161 12.88 5.62 -6.32
CA ARG A 161 13.39 4.29 -6.64
C ARG A 161 12.27 3.49 -7.29
N VAL A 162 12.52 2.98 -8.48
CA VAL A 162 11.56 2.19 -9.25
C VAL A 162 11.47 0.79 -8.64
N VAL A 163 10.38 0.50 -7.96
CA VAL A 163 10.13 -0.82 -7.36
C VAL A 163 9.36 -1.66 -8.35
N SER A 164 9.97 -2.72 -8.89
CA SER A 164 9.36 -3.68 -9.81
C SER A 164 8.92 -4.99 -9.14
N SER A 165 9.14 -5.13 -7.83
CA SER A 165 8.62 -6.25 -7.05
C SER A 165 8.31 -5.85 -5.62
N GLN A 166 7.20 -6.36 -5.07
CA GLN A 166 6.82 -6.14 -3.67
C GLN A 166 6.34 -7.44 -3.02
N ARG A 167 6.52 -7.52 -1.71
CA ARG A 167 5.96 -8.62 -0.93
C ARG A 167 4.45 -8.52 -0.84
N GLY A 168 3.80 -9.69 -0.74
CA GLY A 168 2.42 -9.80 -0.31
C GLY A 168 2.31 -9.94 1.20
N LEU A 169 1.08 -10.14 1.67
CA LEU A 169 0.76 -10.33 3.09
C LEU A 169 -0.25 -11.47 3.22
N LEU A 170 0.13 -12.51 3.94
CA LEU A 170 -0.74 -13.58 4.40
C LEU A 170 -0.80 -13.53 5.92
N ILE A 171 -2.00 -13.37 6.47
CA ILE A 171 -2.24 -13.43 7.92
C ILE A 171 -3.03 -14.71 8.21
N LEU A 172 -2.47 -15.54 9.07
CA LEU A 172 -3.11 -16.77 9.54
C LEU A 172 -3.55 -16.60 10.99
N LYS A 173 -4.72 -17.16 11.32
CA LYS A 173 -5.20 -17.37 12.68
C LYS A 173 -5.01 -18.84 13.01
N CYS A 174 -4.25 -19.13 14.08
CA CYS A 174 -3.99 -20.47 14.55
C CYS A 174 -4.71 -20.69 15.88
N THR A 175 -5.40 -21.81 16.03
CA THR A 175 -6.16 -22.16 17.23
C THR A 175 -5.69 -23.50 17.80
N ALA A 176 -5.03 -23.45 18.96
CA ALA A 176 -4.69 -24.64 19.74
C ALA A 176 -5.86 -25.03 20.67
N ARG A 177 -6.26 -26.29 20.63
CA ARG A 177 -7.29 -26.80 21.49
C ARG A 177 -6.69 -27.79 22.52
N GLY A 178 -7.18 -27.73 23.75
CA GLY A 178 -6.77 -28.56 24.85
C GLY A 178 -7.97 -29.18 25.57
N VAL A 179 -7.73 -29.67 26.76
CA VAL A 179 -8.75 -30.22 27.67
C VAL A 179 -8.63 -29.52 29.02
N SER A 180 -9.66 -28.76 29.39
CA SER A 180 -9.69 -27.99 30.63
C SER A 180 -9.79 -28.83 31.88
N GLY A 181 -9.27 -28.32 32.99
CA GLY A 181 -9.40 -28.90 34.30
C GLY A 181 -8.71 -28.09 35.39
N HIS A 182 -8.94 -28.46 36.65
CA HIS A 182 -8.26 -27.80 37.76
C HIS A 182 -6.78 -28.21 37.81
N VAL A 183 -5.87 -27.26 37.93
CA VAL A 183 -4.40 -27.48 37.90
C VAL A 183 -3.96 -28.55 38.87
N ALA A 184 -4.52 -28.59 40.11
CA ALA A 184 -4.16 -29.56 41.12
C ALA A 184 -4.48 -31.03 40.74
N ASN A 185 -5.44 -31.24 39.84
CA ASN A 185 -5.92 -32.56 39.41
C ASN A 185 -5.58 -32.87 37.95
N ALA A 186 -4.72 -32.03 37.30
CA ALA A 186 -4.46 -32.07 35.87
C ALA A 186 -4.08 -33.46 35.34
N GLN A 187 -3.18 -34.17 36.06
CA GLN A 187 -2.75 -35.52 35.66
C GLN A 187 -3.87 -36.56 35.75
N MET A 188 -4.72 -36.47 36.77
CA MET A 188 -5.83 -37.42 36.98
C MET A 188 -6.95 -37.19 35.97
N LEU A 189 -7.16 -35.97 35.48
CA LEU A 189 -8.24 -35.58 34.57
C LEU A 189 -7.87 -35.70 33.09
N GLY A 190 -6.63 -36.10 32.76
CA GLY A 190 -6.18 -36.17 31.38
C GLY A 190 -6.25 -34.81 30.66
N THR A 191 -5.94 -33.72 31.39
CA THR A 191 -5.99 -32.38 30.83
C THR A 191 -4.90 -32.16 29.81
N GLU A 192 -5.20 -31.34 28.83
CA GLU A 192 -4.22 -30.87 27.81
C GLU A 192 -4.20 -29.35 27.77
N ASN A 193 -3.02 -28.76 27.97
CA ASN A 193 -2.86 -27.33 28.04
C ASN A 193 -2.71 -26.74 26.66
N ALA A 194 -3.71 -25.97 26.20
CA ALA A 194 -3.72 -25.31 24.90
C ALA A 194 -2.58 -24.26 24.71
N ILE A 195 -2.19 -23.58 25.79
CA ILE A 195 -1.05 -22.63 25.74
C ILE A 195 0.24 -23.41 25.48
N THR A 196 0.44 -24.56 26.09
CA THR A 196 1.64 -25.40 25.84
C THR A 196 1.67 -25.93 24.40
N LYS A 197 0.51 -26.33 23.85
CA LYS A 197 0.41 -26.73 22.42
C LYS A 197 0.75 -25.55 21.50
N ALA A 198 0.14 -24.39 21.72
CA ALA A 198 0.43 -23.17 20.96
C ALA A 198 1.92 -22.79 21.02
N SER A 199 2.54 -22.87 22.20
CA SER A 199 3.96 -22.57 22.37
C SER A 199 4.86 -23.50 21.56
N ARG A 200 4.54 -24.81 21.49
CA ARG A 200 5.28 -25.76 20.64
C ARG A 200 5.15 -25.42 19.17
N ASP A 201 3.95 -25.06 18.73
CA ASP A 201 3.69 -24.70 17.34
C ASP A 201 4.37 -23.38 16.96
N ILE A 202 4.42 -22.40 17.86
CA ILE A 202 5.17 -21.14 17.68
C ILE A 202 6.65 -21.42 17.49
N LEU A 203 7.25 -22.31 18.30
CA LEU A 203 8.65 -22.69 18.13
C LEU A 203 8.91 -23.44 16.81
N LYS A 204 7.96 -24.28 16.35
CA LYS A 204 8.07 -24.92 15.03
C LYS A 204 8.06 -23.88 13.90
N LEU A 205 7.20 -22.83 13.99
CA LEU A 205 7.13 -21.75 13.02
C LEU A 205 8.44 -20.95 12.94
N GLU A 206 9.10 -20.71 14.08
CA GLU A 206 10.35 -19.96 14.14
C GLU A 206 11.46 -20.64 13.34
N HIS A 207 11.44 -21.99 13.30
CA HIS A 207 12.41 -22.82 12.59
C HIS A 207 11.91 -23.33 11.23
N LEU A 208 10.69 -22.98 10.82
CA LEU A 208 10.12 -23.43 9.56
C LEU A 208 10.84 -22.78 8.38
N TYR A 209 11.38 -23.60 7.49
CA TYR A 209 11.95 -23.11 6.25
C TYR A 209 10.85 -22.76 5.25
N LEU A 210 10.75 -21.49 4.90
CA LEU A 210 9.84 -20.98 3.86
C LEU A 210 10.67 -20.60 2.61
N PRO A 211 10.06 -20.68 1.40
CA PRO A 211 10.74 -20.36 0.16
C PRO A 211 11.43 -18.99 0.15
N SER A 212 12.55 -18.90 -0.53
CA SER A 212 13.35 -17.68 -0.69
C SER A 212 13.19 -17.12 -2.11
N HIS A 213 13.26 -15.80 -2.23
CA HIS A 213 13.29 -15.09 -3.51
C HIS A 213 14.68 -14.48 -3.73
N PRO A 214 15.24 -14.53 -4.96
CA PRO A 214 16.62 -14.07 -5.22
C PRO A 214 16.88 -12.62 -4.78
N VAL A 215 15.89 -11.74 -4.90
CA VAL A 215 16.02 -10.31 -4.57
C VAL A 215 15.45 -9.97 -3.18
N LEU A 216 14.30 -10.55 -2.82
CA LEU A 216 13.60 -10.23 -1.57
C LEU A 216 14.05 -11.09 -0.37
N GLY A 217 14.84 -12.15 -0.63
CA GLY A 217 15.33 -13.06 0.41
C GLY A 217 14.25 -14.03 0.91
N ALA A 218 14.52 -14.66 2.05
CA ALA A 218 13.64 -15.65 2.64
C ALA A 218 12.33 -15.02 3.20
N MET A 219 11.24 -15.74 3.07
CA MET A 219 10.03 -15.46 3.84
C MET A 219 10.23 -15.92 5.28
N LYS A 220 9.53 -15.26 6.20
CA LYS A 220 9.46 -15.66 7.63
C LYS A 220 8.03 -15.57 8.11
N ALA A 221 7.67 -16.49 9.00
CA ALA A 221 6.41 -16.49 9.73
C ALA A 221 6.66 -15.84 11.11
N HIS A 222 5.99 -14.70 11.36
CA HIS A 222 6.12 -14.00 12.63
C HIS A 222 4.82 -14.10 13.41
N VAL A 223 4.89 -14.64 14.63
CA VAL A 223 3.73 -14.58 15.55
C VAL A 223 3.66 -13.17 16.13
N THR A 224 2.54 -12.48 15.88
CA THR A 224 2.34 -11.08 16.24
C THR A 224 1.38 -10.87 17.39
N GLN A 225 0.52 -11.85 17.66
CA GLN A 225 -0.44 -11.83 18.75
C GLN A 225 -0.65 -13.25 19.29
N ILE A 226 -0.85 -13.37 20.61
CA ILE A 226 -1.23 -14.62 21.27
C ILE A 226 -2.19 -14.31 22.42
N GLN A 227 -3.24 -15.12 22.55
CA GLN A 227 -4.21 -15.01 23.64
C GLN A 227 -4.65 -16.40 24.10
N GLY A 228 -4.58 -16.66 25.43
CA GLY A 228 -5.01 -17.93 26.02
C GLY A 228 -5.07 -17.87 27.54
N GLY A 229 -5.90 -18.76 28.11
CA GLY A 229 -6.11 -18.86 29.54
C GLY A 229 -7.08 -17.81 30.11
N LEU A 230 -7.92 -18.28 31.10
CA LEU A 230 -8.92 -17.42 31.74
C LEU A 230 -8.62 -17.23 33.25
N LYS A 231 -8.15 -18.27 33.93
CA LYS A 231 -7.92 -18.28 35.38
C LYS A 231 -6.59 -18.98 35.72
N ARG A 232 -5.92 -18.48 36.75
CA ARG A 232 -4.61 -19.01 37.19
C ARG A 232 -4.63 -20.48 37.70
N ASN A 233 -5.76 -20.96 38.14
CA ASN A 233 -5.94 -22.33 38.71
C ASN A 233 -6.65 -23.29 37.73
N GLN A 234 -6.73 -22.93 36.45
CA GLN A 234 -7.40 -23.73 35.41
C GLN A 234 -6.43 -24.01 34.26
N ILE A 235 -6.34 -25.25 33.79
CA ILE A 235 -5.67 -25.62 32.56
C ILE A 235 -6.50 -25.06 31.39
N PRO A 236 -5.92 -24.23 30.49
CA PRO A 236 -6.65 -23.66 29.37
C PRO A 236 -6.89 -24.70 28.27
N ASP A 237 -8.10 -24.73 27.74
CA ASP A 237 -8.53 -25.57 26.61
C ASP A 237 -8.53 -24.85 25.29
N HIS A 238 -8.20 -23.56 25.29
CA HIS A 238 -8.17 -22.71 24.11
C HIS A 238 -7.00 -21.71 24.17
N CYS A 239 -6.27 -21.60 23.03
CA CYS A 239 -5.25 -20.58 22.81
C CYS A 239 -5.23 -20.23 21.34
N GLU A 240 -5.32 -18.93 21.04
CA GLU A 240 -5.24 -18.39 19.68
C GLU A 240 -3.95 -17.60 19.49
N PHE A 241 -3.38 -17.64 18.28
CA PHE A 241 -2.29 -16.77 17.89
C PHE A 241 -2.39 -16.41 16.40
N TYR A 242 -1.85 -15.22 16.06
CA TYR A 242 -1.83 -14.71 14.69
C TYR A 242 -0.42 -14.74 14.14
N VAL A 243 -0.32 -15.15 12.87
CA VAL A 243 0.95 -15.27 12.14
C VAL A 243 0.92 -14.32 10.95
N ASP A 244 1.86 -13.35 10.90
CA ASP A 244 2.11 -12.47 9.76
C ASP A 244 3.21 -13.08 8.89
N ILE A 245 2.93 -13.27 7.61
CA ILE A 245 3.88 -13.77 6.63
C ILE A 245 3.97 -12.79 5.47
N ARG A 246 5.14 -12.17 5.28
CA ARG A 246 5.42 -11.34 4.14
C ARG A 246 5.86 -12.21 2.97
N THR A 247 4.92 -12.48 2.06
CA THR A 247 5.08 -13.46 0.98
C THR A 247 5.85 -12.89 -0.20
N ASN A 248 6.58 -13.75 -0.92
CA ASN A 248 7.37 -13.38 -2.08
C ASN A 248 6.61 -13.58 -3.40
N PRO A 249 6.93 -12.86 -4.49
CA PRO A 249 6.43 -13.17 -5.82
C PRO A 249 6.59 -14.64 -6.18
N GLY A 250 5.58 -15.21 -6.83
CA GLY A 250 5.51 -16.64 -7.13
C GLY A 250 5.01 -17.52 -5.99
N SER A 251 4.74 -16.98 -4.80
CA SER A 251 4.15 -17.74 -3.69
C SER A 251 2.65 -17.87 -3.86
N ASP A 252 2.16 -19.09 -3.69
CA ASP A 252 0.74 -19.40 -3.57
C ASP A 252 0.35 -19.42 -2.08
N HIS A 253 -0.55 -18.53 -1.68
CA HIS A 253 -1.03 -18.42 -0.29
C HIS A 253 -1.75 -19.69 0.19
N THR A 254 -2.45 -20.40 -0.71
CA THR A 254 -3.11 -21.67 -0.40
C THR A 254 -2.07 -22.73 -0.08
N ALA A 255 -1.07 -22.89 -0.93
CA ALA A 255 0.02 -23.86 -0.71
C ALA A 255 0.82 -23.54 0.56
N LEU A 256 1.09 -22.26 0.85
CA LEU A 256 1.75 -21.84 2.10
C LEU A 256 0.91 -22.17 3.32
N THR A 257 -0.39 -21.93 3.28
CA THR A 257 -1.31 -22.27 4.38
C THR A 257 -1.32 -23.77 4.65
N GLN A 258 -1.38 -24.59 3.59
CA GLN A 258 -1.33 -26.06 3.70
C GLN A 258 0.02 -26.54 4.27
N LEU A 259 1.13 -25.95 3.83
CA LEU A 259 2.45 -26.25 4.36
C LEU A 259 2.51 -25.98 5.87
N ILE A 260 2.04 -24.80 6.30
CA ILE A 260 2.01 -24.43 7.72
C ILE A 260 1.11 -25.38 8.51
N GLN A 261 -0.11 -25.67 8.02
CA GLN A 261 -1.02 -26.60 8.68
C GLN A 261 -0.38 -27.98 8.88
N SER A 262 0.41 -28.47 7.91
CA SER A 262 1.06 -29.79 8.02
C SER A 262 2.14 -29.88 9.12
N HIS A 263 2.64 -28.74 9.59
CA HIS A 263 3.66 -28.66 10.64
C HIS A 263 3.10 -28.41 12.05
N LEU A 264 1.87 -27.88 12.12
CA LEU A 264 1.27 -27.46 13.38
C LEU A 264 0.21 -28.45 13.87
N GLU A 265 0.10 -28.56 15.19
CA GLU A 265 -1.02 -29.26 15.86
C GLU A 265 -2.27 -28.35 15.94
N SER A 266 -2.08 -27.04 15.94
CA SER A 266 -3.14 -26.05 15.93
C SER A 266 -3.89 -26.05 14.61
N GLU A 267 -5.18 -25.77 14.65
CA GLU A 267 -6.00 -25.51 13.46
C GLU A 267 -5.55 -24.17 12.83
N VAL A 268 -5.29 -24.17 11.53
CA VAL A 268 -4.82 -22.99 10.79
C VAL A 268 -5.92 -22.50 9.88
N MET A 269 -6.32 -21.24 10.03
CA MET A 269 -7.30 -20.57 9.18
C MET A 269 -6.70 -19.30 8.55
N VAL A 270 -7.03 -19.03 7.30
CA VAL A 270 -6.68 -17.77 6.65
C VAL A 270 -7.50 -16.66 7.29
N HIS A 271 -6.84 -15.69 7.93
CA HIS A 271 -7.46 -14.48 8.45
C HIS A 271 -7.51 -13.40 7.37
N SER A 272 -6.43 -13.25 6.58
CA SER A 272 -6.38 -12.34 5.43
C SER A 272 -5.32 -12.80 4.42
N ASP A 273 -5.71 -12.80 3.13
CA ASP A 273 -4.84 -13.11 1.96
C ASP A 273 -4.99 -12.07 0.84
N ARG A 274 -5.59 -10.91 1.15
CA ARG A 274 -5.96 -9.87 0.18
C ARG A 274 -4.79 -9.29 -0.61
N TYR A 275 -3.62 -9.25 0.01
CA TYR A 275 -2.43 -8.65 -0.58
C TYR A 275 -1.52 -9.71 -1.20
N SER A 276 -1.78 -10.06 -2.47
CA SER A 276 -0.87 -10.94 -3.20
C SER A 276 0.46 -10.25 -3.51
N PRO A 277 1.58 -10.98 -3.48
CA PRO A 277 2.87 -10.44 -3.88
C PRO A 277 2.88 -10.08 -5.35
N LYS A 278 3.69 -9.10 -5.75
CA LYS A 278 3.74 -8.56 -7.11
C LYS A 278 5.15 -8.52 -7.66
N TRP A 279 5.21 -8.74 -8.97
CA TRP A 279 6.44 -8.63 -9.76
C TRP A 279 6.10 -8.22 -11.19
N THR A 280 6.88 -7.30 -11.71
CA THR A 280 6.86 -6.91 -13.13
C THR A 280 8.21 -7.21 -13.73
N ASP A 281 8.23 -7.84 -14.90
CA ASP A 281 9.44 -8.15 -15.64
C ASP A 281 10.30 -6.89 -15.83
N PRO A 282 11.57 -6.88 -15.43
CA PRO A 282 12.47 -5.74 -15.66
C PRO A 282 12.56 -5.28 -17.13
N GLN A 283 12.26 -6.16 -18.08
CA GLN A 283 12.22 -5.83 -19.52
C GLN A 283 10.90 -5.19 -19.99
N HIS A 284 9.88 -5.15 -19.11
CA HIS A 284 8.59 -4.57 -19.49
C HIS A 284 8.71 -3.05 -19.73
N PRO A 285 8.05 -2.48 -20.77
CA PRO A 285 8.16 -1.05 -21.13
C PRO A 285 7.94 -0.09 -19.97
N ILE A 286 7.02 -0.40 -19.03
CA ILE A 286 6.76 0.46 -17.87
C ILE A 286 7.97 0.58 -16.95
N VAL A 287 8.77 -0.48 -16.78
CA VAL A 287 9.99 -0.46 -15.97
C VAL A 287 11.03 0.42 -16.66
N GLY A 288 11.28 0.21 -17.95
CA GLY A 288 12.23 1.02 -18.74
C GLY A 288 11.85 2.52 -18.76
N ALA A 289 10.57 2.83 -18.98
CA ALA A 289 10.06 4.20 -18.99
C ALA A 289 10.27 4.91 -17.64
N THR A 290 9.94 4.24 -16.54
CA THR A 290 10.08 4.81 -15.19
C THR A 290 11.55 4.90 -14.75
N LEU A 291 12.40 3.93 -15.08
CA LEU A 291 13.85 4.02 -14.84
C LEU A 291 14.47 5.21 -15.56
N LYS A 292 14.11 5.43 -16.84
CA LYS A 292 14.58 6.58 -17.62
C LYS A 292 14.14 7.90 -16.98
N ALA A 293 12.86 8.03 -16.58
CA ALA A 293 12.34 9.23 -15.94
C ALA A 293 12.98 9.49 -14.57
N ALA A 294 13.21 8.44 -13.78
CA ALA A 294 13.85 8.51 -12.46
C ALA A 294 15.38 8.66 -12.54
N LYS A 295 15.98 8.56 -13.74
CA LYS A 295 17.45 8.51 -13.94
C LYS A 295 18.13 7.43 -13.10
N LYS A 296 17.55 6.22 -13.10
CA LYS A 296 18.05 5.03 -12.40
C LYS A 296 18.42 3.94 -13.40
N GLU A 297 19.43 3.12 -13.05
CA GLU A 297 19.94 2.06 -13.93
C GLU A 297 19.18 0.74 -13.77
N ALA A 298 18.68 0.46 -12.57
CA ALA A 298 18.03 -0.82 -12.25
C ALA A 298 16.83 -0.64 -11.31
N PRO A 299 15.82 -1.51 -11.41
CA PRO A 299 14.71 -1.51 -10.47
C PRO A 299 15.13 -2.10 -9.12
N THR A 300 14.32 -1.83 -8.11
CA THR A 300 14.48 -2.31 -6.74
C THR A 300 13.27 -3.14 -6.32
N SER A 301 13.28 -3.61 -5.07
CA SER A 301 12.19 -4.35 -4.45
C SER A 301 11.72 -3.69 -3.16
N SER A 302 10.46 -3.93 -2.77
CA SER A 302 9.88 -3.42 -1.55
C SER A 302 9.38 -4.54 -0.63
N ALA A 303 9.66 -4.41 0.65
CA ALA A 303 9.10 -5.30 1.68
C ALA A 303 7.66 -4.94 2.06
N THR A 304 7.20 -3.72 1.71
CA THR A 304 5.84 -3.25 2.01
C THR A 304 4.89 -3.53 0.85
N THR A 305 3.61 -3.72 1.18
CA THR A 305 2.50 -3.81 0.22
C THR A 305 2.05 -2.41 -0.21
N SER A 306 1.18 -2.33 -1.21
CA SER A 306 0.51 -1.12 -1.68
C SER A 306 -0.70 -1.51 -2.53
N ASP A 307 -1.45 -0.55 -3.03
CA ASP A 307 -2.57 -0.74 -3.97
C ASP A 307 -2.19 -1.58 -5.21
N TRP A 308 -0.90 -1.70 -5.53
CA TRP A 308 -0.44 -2.62 -6.55
C TRP A 308 -0.93 -4.06 -6.34
N ALA A 309 -1.12 -4.49 -5.09
CA ALA A 309 -1.63 -5.83 -4.77
C ALA A 309 -2.96 -6.15 -5.48
N PHE A 310 -3.80 -5.14 -5.71
CA PHE A 310 -5.10 -5.28 -6.36
C PHE A 310 -5.04 -5.32 -7.90
N LEU A 311 -3.94 -4.87 -8.51
CA LEU A 311 -3.75 -4.83 -9.97
C LEU A 311 -3.43 -6.21 -10.58
N LYS A 312 -4.02 -7.26 -10.11
CA LYS A 312 -3.89 -8.67 -10.56
C LYS A 312 -2.76 -8.92 -11.57
N ASN A 313 -3.07 -8.98 -12.89
CA ASN A 313 -2.14 -9.30 -13.98
C ASN A 313 -1.66 -8.05 -14.74
N ILE A 314 -1.91 -6.85 -14.22
CA ILE A 314 -1.49 -5.60 -14.86
C ILE A 314 -0.02 -5.36 -14.48
N PRO A 315 0.90 -5.25 -15.45
CA PRO A 315 2.27 -4.86 -15.19
C PRO A 315 2.32 -3.48 -14.52
N ALA A 316 3.01 -3.38 -13.38
CA ALA A 316 3.07 -2.14 -12.65
C ALA A 316 4.42 -1.95 -11.97
N VAL A 317 4.69 -0.70 -11.58
CA VAL A 317 5.79 -0.33 -10.69
C VAL A 317 5.25 0.52 -9.55
N LYS A 318 5.90 0.43 -8.39
CA LYS A 318 5.64 1.30 -7.25
C LYS A 318 6.74 2.34 -7.16
N VAL A 319 6.38 3.64 -7.25
CA VAL A 319 7.37 4.72 -7.24
C VAL A 319 6.72 6.08 -7.01
N GLY A 320 7.37 6.93 -6.22
CA GLY A 320 6.92 8.31 -6.01
C GLY A 320 7.88 9.11 -5.12
N PRO A 321 7.56 10.41 -4.93
CA PRO A 321 8.35 11.32 -4.10
C PRO A 321 8.29 10.96 -2.63
N GLY A 322 9.24 11.45 -1.84
CA GLY A 322 9.34 11.15 -0.43
C GLY A 322 10.14 9.88 -0.12
N ASP A 323 10.22 9.49 1.13
CA ASP A 323 11.00 8.35 1.58
C ASP A 323 10.16 7.42 2.46
N THR A 324 10.17 6.13 2.17
CA THR A 324 9.41 5.09 2.92
C THR A 324 9.79 5.04 4.41
N PHE A 325 10.98 5.48 4.80
CA PHE A 325 11.39 5.53 6.20
C PHE A 325 10.76 6.68 6.98
N ARG A 326 10.04 7.60 6.32
CA ARG A 326 9.25 8.67 6.96
C ARG A 326 7.79 8.29 7.17
N SER A 327 7.29 7.24 6.47
CA SER A 327 5.91 6.78 6.58
C SER A 327 5.58 6.31 7.99
N HIS A 328 4.40 6.67 8.48
CA HIS A 328 3.85 6.31 9.79
C HIS A 328 4.69 6.81 10.98
N ARG A 329 5.60 7.75 10.76
CA ARG A 329 6.44 8.35 11.81
C ARG A 329 5.91 9.73 12.24
N PRO A 330 6.15 10.12 13.50
CA PRO A 330 5.80 11.47 13.94
C PRO A 330 6.58 12.52 13.14
N ASP A 331 5.96 13.68 12.95
CA ASP A 331 6.50 14.80 12.19
C ASP A 331 6.93 14.42 10.76
N GLU A 332 6.14 13.55 10.13
CA GLU A 332 6.27 13.15 8.75
C GLU A 332 6.33 14.37 7.82
N TYR A 333 7.16 14.33 6.81
CA TYR A 333 7.40 15.48 5.94
C TYR A 333 7.77 15.12 4.49
N LEU A 334 7.55 16.09 3.60
CA LEU A 334 8.06 16.08 2.23
C LEU A 334 8.89 17.33 1.95
N LEU A 335 9.95 17.20 1.14
CA LEU A 335 10.72 18.35 0.66
C LEU A 335 10.09 18.91 -0.61
N LEU A 336 10.20 20.23 -0.82
CA LEU A 336 9.71 20.89 -2.04
C LEU A 336 10.40 20.32 -3.29
N SER A 337 11.69 20.05 -3.22
CA SER A 337 12.45 19.43 -4.32
C SER A 337 11.94 18.04 -4.67
N GLU A 338 11.56 17.22 -3.66
CA GLU A 338 10.98 15.90 -3.88
C GLU A 338 9.62 15.98 -4.58
N LEU A 339 8.77 16.96 -4.20
CA LEU A 339 7.50 17.21 -4.87
C LEU A 339 7.70 17.59 -6.34
N GLU A 340 8.59 18.54 -6.61
CA GLU A 340 8.89 18.99 -7.96
C GLU A 340 9.49 17.89 -8.84
N GLU A 341 10.39 17.09 -8.28
CA GLU A 341 10.94 15.91 -8.93
C GLU A 341 9.87 14.86 -9.21
N GLY A 342 8.95 14.62 -8.26
CA GLY A 342 7.82 13.72 -8.43
C GLY A 342 6.90 14.14 -9.58
N ILE A 343 6.59 15.45 -9.70
CA ILE A 343 5.78 15.97 -10.80
C ILE A 343 6.47 15.74 -12.16
N ARG A 344 7.77 16.02 -12.25
CA ARG A 344 8.56 15.74 -13.48
C ARG A 344 8.58 14.25 -13.77
N PHE A 345 8.82 13.45 -12.76
CA PHE A 345 8.90 12.00 -12.88
C PHE A 345 7.62 11.40 -13.48
N TYR A 346 6.43 11.70 -12.94
CA TYR A 346 5.18 11.13 -13.46
C TYR A 346 4.88 11.61 -14.89
N ARG A 347 5.13 12.88 -15.18
CA ARG A 347 5.01 13.42 -16.55
C ARG A 347 5.94 12.67 -17.52
N ASP A 348 7.22 12.61 -17.21
CA ASP A 348 8.23 12.04 -18.10
C ASP A 348 8.08 10.52 -18.23
N SER A 349 7.71 9.82 -17.17
CA SER A 349 7.38 8.37 -17.18
C SER A 349 6.22 8.10 -18.14
N THR A 350 5.18 8.93 -18.09
CA THR A 350 4.04 8.84 -19.01
C THR A 350 4.49 8.98 -20.45
N ILE A 351 5.23 10.05 -20.78
CA ILE A 351 5.72 10.28 -22.14
C ILE A 351 6.59 9.11 -22.62
N HIS A 352 7.53 8.64 -21.77
CA HIS A 352 8.42 7.55 -22.14
C HIS A 352 7.68 6.22 -22.32
N PHE A 353 6.64 5.93 -21.52
CA PHE A 353 5.84 4.73 -21.68
C PHE A 353 5.16 4.70 -23.05
N PHE A 354 4.47 5.77 -23.44
CA PHE A 354 3.77 5.83 -24.72
C PHE A 354 4.70 5.93 -25.95
N GLN A 355 5.97 6.31 -25.75
CA GLN A 355 6.98 6.22 -26.81
C GLN A 355 7.49 4.79 -27.06
N GLN A 356 7.33 3.87 -26.08
CA GLN A 356 7.83 2.50 -26.13
C GLN A 356 6.69 1.46 -26.24
N ALA A 357 5.46 1.86 -25.90
CA ALA A 357 4.30 0.97 -26.07
C ALA A 357 4.02 0.74 -27.55
N PRO A 358 3.76 -0.52 -27.96
CA PRO A 358 3.51 -0.90 -29.34
C PRO A 358 2.24 -0.30 -29.92
#